data_a43c6c699b2853cd45a9b95892209e4a
#
_entry.id   a43c6c699b2853cd45a9b95892209e4a
#
_cell.length_a   1.000
_cell.length_b   1.000
_cell.length_c   1.000
_cell.angle_alpha   90.00
_cell.angle_beta   90.00
_cell.angle_gamma   90.00
#
_symmetry.space_group_name_H-M   'P 1'
#
loop_
_entity.id
_entity.type
_entity.pdbx_description
1 polymer ?
#
loop_
_entity_poly.entity_id
_entity_poly.type
_entity_poly.pdbx_seq_one_letter_code
_entity_poly.pdbx_strand_id
1 'polypeptide(L)'
;MKYILDSAMGTELNKRGFEVPDWKKSIWSAHALIHNPQVVKEIHEDNIKMGCNVITTNNYYVTPNILKRTGEDMRFEELTQLSVDLARAASKNYEVLVAGSFPPIETSFRPDLTPKDESLSQFYASIGSIMENQVDLIICETMSSIREGIQAAGTAKQYSDRVWLSWTTRGLNGEALPSGESLIDAVNAANELNIECQLINCLAMDLVSAQIDTLKLAEKFGVFANSCILKNPINDLGESFDIDENHHANTVSVSPEEYALEAKEWIDKGAYVIGGCCSTGPEHIKEISKLTTVE
;
A
#
# COMPACT_ATOMS: atom_id res chain seq x y z
N MET A 1 -7.13 16.70 -6.19
CA MET A 1 -6.07 15.84 -5.59
C MET A 1 -5.10 16.70 -4.77
N LYS A 2 -4.62 16.19 -3.63
CA LYS A 2 -3.64 16.90 -2.78
C LYS A 2 -2.31 16.17 -2.67
N TYR A 3 -2.35 14.84 -2.68
CA TYR A 3 -1.16 14.02 -2.49
C TYR A 3 -0.94 13.08 -3.66
N ILE A 4 0.33 12.98 -4.07
CA ILE A 4 0.83 11.96 -4.98
C ILE A 4 1.72 11.04 -4.14
N LEU A 5 1.24 9.81 -3.91
CA LEU A 5 2.00 8.76 -3.24
C LEU A 5 3.03 8.17 -4.21
N ASP A 6 4.04 7.50 -3.69
CA ASP A 6 5.08 6.84 -4.47
C ASP A 6 4.59 5.61 -5.27
N SER A 7 5.48 5.00 -6.01
CA SER A 7 5.27 3.78 -6.80
C SER A 7 5.75 2.52 -6.06
N ALA A 8 5.55 1.35 -6.67
CA ALA A 8 5.87 0.06 -6.09
C ALA A 8 7.36 -0.20 -5.93
N MET A 9 7.85 -0.22 -4.69
CA MET A 9 9.23 -0.56 -4.35
C MET A 9 9.68 -1.90 -4.93
N GLY A 10 8.91 -2.97 -4.76
CA GLY A 10 9.26 -4.32 -5.25
C GLY A 10 9.35 -4.39 -6.77
N THR A 11 8.46 -3.73 -7.50
CA THR A 11 8.52 -3.66 -8.96
C THR A 11 9.80 -2.95 -9.43
N GLU A 12 10.13 -1.84 -8.80
CA GLU A 12 11.29 -1.04 -9.20
C GLU A 12 12.61 -1.74 -8.85
N LEU A 13 12.69 -2.46 -7.72
CA LEU A 13 13.83 -3.31 -7.39
C LEU A 13 14.07 -4.36 -8.48
N ASN A 14 13.04 -5.11 -8.87
CA ASN A 14 13.14 -6.10 -9.96
C ASN A 14 13.61 -5.47 -11.28
N LYS A 15 13.06 -4.33 -11.64
CA LYS A 15 13.37 -3.59 -12.86
C LYS A 15 14.83 -3.14 -12.91
N ARG A 16 15.43 -2.86 -11.75
CA ARG A 16 16.86 -2.53 -11.59
C ARG A 16 17.76 -3.77 -11.48
N GLY A 17 17.20 -4.97 -11.56
CA GLY A 17 17.95 -6.22 -11.52
C GLY A 17 18.32 -6.69 -10.12
N PHE A 18 17.68 -6.15 -9.07
CA PHE A 18 17.83 -6.63 -7.70
C PHE A 18 16.87 -7.78 -7.43
N GLU A 19 17.33 -8.75 -6.64
CA GLU A 19 16.52 -9.88 -6.25
C GLU A 19 15.36 -9.43 -5.35
N VAL A 20 14.13 -9.78 -5.76
CA VAL A 20 12.92 -9.66 -4.94
C VAL A 20 12.34 -11.07 -4.85
N PRO A 21 12.60 -11.79 -3.75
CA PRO A 21 12.18 -13.18 -3.60
C PRO A 21 10.65 -13.29 -3.50
N ASP A 22 10.16 -14.52 -3.76
CA ASP A 22 8.73 -14.84 -3.73
C ASP A 22 8.06 -14.39 -2.41
N TRP A 23 7.08 -13.51 -2.51
CA TRP A 23 6.37 -12.92 -1.38
C TRP A 23 5.57 -13.96 -0.55
N LYS A 24 5.16 -15.08 -1.15
CA LYS A 24 4.46 -16.16 -0.43
C LYS A 24 5.40 -16.95 0.49
N LYS A 25 6.68 -17.04 0.14
CA LYS A 25 7.65 -17.92 0.80
C LYS A 25 8.78 -17.20 1.50
N SER A 26 9.00 -15.92 1.22
CA SER A 26 10.11 -15.15 1.71
C SER A 26 9.68 -13.76 2.19
N ILE A 27 10.61 -12.81 2.22
CA ILE A 27 10.45 -11.46 2.76
C ILE A 27 10.31 -10.37 1.69
N TRP A 28 10.10 -10.78 0.44
CA TRP A 28 9.81 -9.90 -0.71
C TRP A 28 10.71 -8.66 -0.76
N SER A 29 10.14 -7.43 -0.88
CA SER A 29 10.90 -6.18 -0.98
C SER A 29 11.71 -5.84 0.30
N ALA A 30 11.37 -6.41 1.45
CA ALA A 30 12.18 -6.28 2.67
C ALA A 30 13.58 -6.91 2.52
N HIS A 31 13.78 -7.85 1.57
CA HIS A 31 15.08 -8.40 1.21
C HIS A 31 16.10 -7.30 0.85
N ALA A 32 15.63 -6.23 0.19
CA ALA A 32 16.48 -5.11 -0.17
C ALA A 32 16.99 -4.30 1.03
N LEU A 33 16.26 -4.25 2.15
CA LEU A 33 16.76 -3.62 3.38
C LEU A 33 18.01 -4.34 3.92
N ILE A 34 18.09 -5.65 3.73
CA ILE A 34 19.20 -6.46 4.22
C ILE A 34 20.40 -6.41 3.27
N HIS A 35 20.15 -6.52 1.96
CA HIS A 35 21.19 -6.75 0.97
C HIS A 35 21.54 -5.52 0.13
N ASN A 36 20.60 -4.59 -0.06
CA ASN A 36 20.75 -3.43 -0.95
C ASN A 36 20.04 -2.18 -0.40
N PRO A 37 20.27 -1.75 0.85
CA PRO A 37 19.53 -0.64 1.48
C PRO A 37 19.71 0.68 0.72
N GLN A 38 20.88 0.90 0.10
CA GLN A 38 21.14 2.11 -0.68
C GLN A 38 20.19 2.23 -1.89
N VAL A 39 19.83 1.12 -2.54
CA VAL A 39 18.89 1.12 -3.68
C VAL A 39 17.48 1.47 -3.25
N VAL A 40 17.07 1.08 -2.03
CA VAL A 40 15.78 1.51 -1.46
C VAL A 40 15.72 3.04 -1.36
N LYS A 41 16.79 3.67 -0.85
CA LYS A 41 16.89 5.14 -0.80
C LYS A 41 16.84 5.76 -2.19
N GLU A 42 17.57 5.22 -3.16
CA GLU A 42 17.58 5.71 -4.54
C GLU A 42 16.21 5.64 -5.20
N ILE A 43 15.44 4.58 -4.96
CA ILE A 43 14.06 4.44 -5.45
C ILE A 43 13.15 5.52 -4.85
N HIS A 44 13.25 5.80 -3.54
CA HIS A 44 12.54 6.90 -2.92
C HIS A 44 12.91 8.24 -3.56
N GLU A 45 14.21 8.52 -3.75
CA GLU A 45 14.69 9.75 -4.40
C GLU A 45 14.16 9.90 -5.83
N ASP A 46 14.09 8.81 -6.59
CA ASP A 46 13.61 8.86 -7.97
C ASP A 46 12.09 9.11 -8.02
N ASN A 47 11.30 8.53 -7.11
CA ASN A 47 9.89 8.86 -6.98
C ASN A 47 9.69 10.34 -6.63
N ILE A 48 10.47 10.89 -5.71
CA ILE A 48 10.43 12.31 -5.34
C ILE A 48 10.76 13.20 -6.56
N LYS A 49 11.82 12.89 -7.30
CA LYS A 49 12.21 13.62 -8.51
C LYS A 49 11.14 13.58 -9.60
N MET A 50 10.32 12.53 -9.63
CA MET A 50 9.21 12.39 -10.58
C MET A 50 7.93 13.07 -10.11
N GLY A 51 7.91 13.64 -8.91
CA GLY A 51 6.84 14.52 -8.45
C GLY A 51 5.91 13.93 -7.40
N CYS A 52 6.25 12.79 -6.77
CA CYS A 52 5.52 12.39 -5.58
C CYS A 52 5.82 13.35 -4.43
N ASN A 53 4.82 13.59 -3.57
CA ASN A 53 4.95 14.41 -2.37
C ASN A 53 4.67 13.61 -1.08
N VAL A 54 4.49 12.29 -1.21
CA VAL A 54 4.45 11.34 -0.09
C VAL A 54 5.21 10.08 -0.51
N ILE A 55 6.19 9.65 0.28
CA ILE A 55 6.88 8.36 0.10
C ILE A 55 6.57 7.45 1.29
N THR A 56 6.49 6.13 1.05
CA THR A 56 6.14 5.12 2.06
C THR A 56 7.37 4.31 2.48
N THR A 57 7.58 4.11 3.77
CA THR A 57 8.70 3.29 4.29
C THR A 57 8.63 1.85 3.79
N ASN A 58 9.78 1.25 3.41
CA ASN A 58 9.85 -0.10 2.82
C ASN A 58 9.82 -1.22 3.87
N ASN A 59 8.95 -1.12 4.86
CA ASN A 59 8.79 -2.17 5.88
C ASN A 59 7.56 -3.06 5.69
N TYR A 60 6.93 -3.05 4.52
CA TYR A 60 5.68 -3.78 4.25
C TYR A 60 5.76 -5.28 4.64
N TYR A 61 6.89 -5.95 4.37
CA TYR A 61 7.13 -7.34 4.74
C TYR A 61 8.06 -7.50 5.95
N VAL A 62 8.31 -6.43 6.68
CA VAL A 62 9.06 -6.45 7.95
C VAL A 62 8.07 -6.71 9.09
N THR A 63 7.61 -7.94 9.20
CA THR A 63 6.80 -8.41 10.34
C THR A 63 7.50 -9.61 10.99
N PRO A 64 7.39 -9.83 12.30
CA PRO A 64 8.08 -10.95 12.95
C PRO A 64 7.78 -12.31 12.31
N ASN A 65 6.52 -12.55 11.95
CA ASN A 65 6.08 -13.81 11.36
C ASN A 65 6.64 -14.03 9.95
N ILE A 66 6.70 -12.98 9.15
CA ILE A 66 7.25 -13.04 7.78
C ILE A 66 8.77 -13.16 7.82
N LEU A 67 9.45 -12.37 8.65
CA LEU A 67 10.91 -12.44 8.84
C LEU A 67 11.38 -13.80 9.32
N LYS A 68 10.59 -14.51 10.11
CA LYS A 68 10.87 -15.86 10.57
C LYS A 68 11.05 -16.86 9.43
N ARG A 69 10.47 -16.61 8.25
CA ARG A 69 10.62 -17.47 7.06
C ARG A 69 12.08 -17.59 6.59
N THR A 70 12.87 -16.57 6.90
CA THR A 70 14.29 -16.48 6.53
C THR A 70 15.22 -16.45 7.76
N GLY A 71 14.68 -16.60 8.97
CA GLY A 71 15.46 -16.57 10.22
C GLY A 71 15.86 -15.17 10.66
N GLU A 72 15.19 -14.13 10.15
CA GLU A 72 15.51 -12.71 10.41
C GLU A 72 14.56 -12.05 11.43
N ASP A 73 13.72 -12.84 12.11
CA ASP A 73 12.70 -12.35 13.04
C ASP A 73 13.23 -11.47 14.17
N MET A 74 14.44 -11.74 14.64
CA MET A 74 15.11 -10.92 15.66
C MET A 74 15.53 -9.52 15.16
N ARG A 75 15.47 -9.27 13.85
CA ARG A 75 15.83 -7.98 13.23
C ARG A 75 14.63 -7.09 12.93
N PHE A 76 13.45 -7.43 13.41
CA PHE A 76 12.23 -6.69 13.16
C PHE A 76 12.38 -5.19 13.47
N GLU A 77 12.84 -4.84 14.67
CA GLU A 77 13.02 -3.45 15.09
C GLU A 77 14.11 -2.75 14.26
N GLU A 78 15.26 -3.41 14.05
CA GLU A 78 16.36 -2.89 13.22
C GLU A 78 15.92 -2.57 11.81
N LEU A 79 15.22 -3.50 11.14
CA LEU A 79 14.79 -3.33 9.75
C LEU A 79 13.66 -2.31 9.61
N THR A 80 12.75 -2.25 10.58
CA THR A 80 11.72 -1.22 10.63
C THR A 80 12.36 0.16 10.76
N GLN A 81 13.30 0.34 11.70
CA GLN A 81 14.03 1.61 11.87
C GLN A 81 14.82 1.98 10.61
N LEU A 82 15.52 1.02 10.01
CA LEU A 82 16.28 1.24 8.78
C LEU A 82 15.38 1.73 7.64
N SER A 83 14.16 1.20 7.50
CA SER A 83 13.22 1.65 6.48
C SER A 83 12.81 3.13 6.68
N VAL A 84 12.63 3.56 7.92
CA VAL A 84 12.36 4.97 8.27
C VAL A 84 13.58 5.85 7.96
N ASP A 85 14.77 5.41 8.36
CA ASP A 85 16.01 6.16 8.14
C ASP A 85 16.29 6.40 6.65
N LEU A 86 16.06 5.38 5.81
CA LEU A 86 16.25 5.49 4.36
C LEU A 86 15.26 6.45 3.72
N ALA A 87 13.98 6.38 4.11
CA ALA A 87 12.94 7.30 3.62
C ALA A 87 13.24 8.74 4.07
N ARG A 88 13.62 8.96 5.32
CA ARG A 88 14.03 10.27 5.84
C ARG A 88 15.29 10.80 5.16
N ALA A 89 16.27 9.94 4.91
CA ALA A 89 17.48 10.33 4.17
C ALA A 89 17.18 10.74 2.72
N ALA A 90 16.22 10.06 2.06
CA ALA A 90 15.79 10.41 0.70
C ALA A 90 15.02 11.73 0.65
N SER A 91 14.18 12.00 1.67
CA SER A 91 13.33 13.21 1.72
C SER A 91 14.04 14.47 2.23
N LYS A 92 15.26 14.35 2.79
CA LYS A 92 15.94 15.42 3.56
C LYS A 92 15.99 16.80 2.89
N ASN A 93 16.09 16.85 1.57
CA ASN A 93 16.24 18.10 0.82
C ASN A 93 14.98 18.47 0.01
N TYR A 94 13.85 17.84 0.32
CA TYR A 94 12.61 18.00 -0.42
C TYR A 94 11.44 18.28 0.53
N GLU A 95 10.44 19.01 0.05
CA GLU A 95 9.18 19.21 0.78
C GLU A 95 8.22 18.03 0.49
N VAL A 96 8.56 16.85 1.02
CA VAL A 96 7.77 15.62 0.87
C VAL A 96 7.51 15.00 2.24
N LEU A 97 6.39 14.34 2.38
CA LEU A 97 5.99 13.63 3.59
C LEU A 97 6.53 12.19 3.55
N VAL A 98 6.89 11.67 4.70
CA VAL A 98 7.21 10.26 4.91
C VAL A 98 6.03 9.59 5.59
N ALA A 99 5.42 8.63 4.91
CA ALA A 99 4.39 7.75 5.46
C ALA A 99 5.02 6.49 6.05
N GLY A 100 4.74 6.22 7.32
CA GLY A 100 5.11 4.96 7.95
C GLY A 100 4.14 3.85 7.54
N SER A 101 4.63 2.75 6.99
CA SER A 101 3.79 1.61 6.61
C SER A 101 3.38 0.79 7.83
N PHE A 102 2.08 0.60 8.02
CA PHE A 102 1.48 -0.42 8.87
C PHE A 102 0.92 -1.53 7.96
N PRO A 103 1.71 -2.57 7.68
CA PRO A 103 1.30 -3.65 6.79
C PRO A 103 0.35 -4.62 7.48
N PRO A 104 -0.34 -5.54 6.73
CA PRO A 104 -0.92 -6.73 7.32
C PRO A 104 0.15 -7.51 8.12
N ILE A 105 -0.24 -8.04 9.28
CA ILE A 105 0.73 -8.76 10.15
C ILE A 105 1.25 -10.05 9.51
N GLU A 106 0.46 -10.64 8.63
CA GLU A 106 0.76 -11.87 7.90
C GLU A 106 0.84 -11.64 6.40
N THR A 107 0.94 -12.71 5.63
CA THR A 107 0.93 -12.64 4.17
C THR A 107 -0.27 -11.87 3.65
N SER A 108 -0.05 -10.98 2.69
CA SER A 108 -1.10 -10.21 2.02
C SER A 108 -2.25 -11.12 1.54
N PHE A 109 -3.47 -10.60 1.58
CA PHE A 109 -4.69 -11.28 1.13
C PHE A 109 -5.06 -12.57 1.91
N ARG A 110 -4.48 -12.76 3.10
CA ARG A 110 -4.70 -13.95 3.93
C ARG A 110 -5.33 -13.57 5.29
N PRO A 111 -6.58 -13.04 5.29
CA PRO A 111 -7.27 -12.68 6.54
C PRO A 111 -7.49 -13.87 7.48
N ASP A 112 -7.47 -15.09 6.95
CA ASP A 112 -7.53 -16.34 7.70
C ASP A 112 -6.31 -16.59 8.60
N LEU A 113 -5.17 -15.97 8.29
CA LEU A 113 -3.93 -16.04 9.09
C LEU A 113 -3.84 -14.94 10.15
N THR A 114 -4.71 -13.92 10.07
CA THR A 114 -4.67 -12.79 11.00
C THR A 114 -4.88 -13.26 12.45
N PRO A 115 -3.93 -13.02 13.37
CA PRO A 115 -4.00 -13.52 14.74
C PRO A 115 -5.10 -12.85 15.55
N LYS A 116 -5.22 -13.23 16.84
CA LYS A 116 -6.18 -12.64 17.78
C LYS A 116 -5.85 -11.16 18.05
N ASP A 117 -6.85 -10.39 18.45
CA ASP A 117 -6.79 -8.94 18.62
C ASP A 117 -5.66 -8.45 19.55
N GLU A 118 -5.38 -9.19 20.63
CA GLU A 118 -4.28 -8.85 21.52
C GLU A 118 -2.91 -8.88 20.81
N SER A 119 -2.66 -9.91 19.99
CA SER A 119 -1.42 -10.01 19.21
C SER A 119 -1.35 -8.96 18.10
N LEU A 120 -2.48 -8.62 17.48
CA LEU A 120 -2.58 -7.53 16.52
C LEU A 120 -2.23 -6.19 17.17
N SER A 121 -2.84 -5.87 18.30
CA SER A 121 -2.58 -4.64 19.04
C SER A 121 -1.11 -4.50 19.43
N GLN A 122 -0.50 -5.57 19.94
CA GLN A 122 0.90 -5.59 20.34
C GLN A 122 1.82 -5.37 19.13
N PHE A 123 1.53 -6.01 18.00
CA PHE A 123 2.30 -5.85 16.77
C PHE A 123 2.24 -4.41 16.26
N TYR A 124 1.04 -3.84 16.09
CA TYR A 124 0.90 -2.47 15.60
C TYR A 124 1.46 -1.44 16.59
N ALA A 125 1.36 -1.68 17.88
CA ALA A 125 1.99 -0.84 18.88
C ALA A 125 3.53 -0.89 18.78
N SER A 126 4.14 -2.05 18.50
CA SER A 126 5.59 -2.15 18.33
C SER A 126 6.09 -1.40 17.10
N ILE A 127 5.39 -1.48 15.95
CA ILE A 127 5.73 -0.63 14.78
C ILE A 127 5.54 0.84 15.11
N GLY A 128 4.40 1.19 15.72
CA GLY A 128 4.07 2.57 16.06
C GLY A 128 5.10 3.23 16.95
N SER A 129 5.59 2.53 17.97
CA SER A 129 6.62 3.03 18.88
C SER A 129 7.96 3.34 18.20
N ILE A 130 8.31 2.60 17.12
CA ILE A 130 9.50 2.90 16.32
C ILE A 130 9.27 4.14 15.45
N MET A 131 8.06 4.30 14.91
CA MET A 131 7.73 5.38 13.97
C MET A 131 7.34 6.70 14.64
N GLU A 132 7.03 6.67 15.93
CA GLU A 132 6.59 7.84 16.69
C GLU A 132 7.56 9.02 16.54
N ASN A 133 7.05 10.18 16.13
CA ASN A 133 7.84 11.39 15.86
C ASN A 133 8.89 11.24 14.74
N GLN A 134 8.92 10.12 14.02
CA GLN A 134 9.85 9.88 12.93
C GLN A 134 9.19 9.89 11.54
N VAL A 135 7.86 9.80 11.46
CA VAL A 135 7.09 9.86 10.22
C VAL A 135 6.06 10.99 10.27
N ASP A 136 5.57 11.44 9.12
CA ASP A 136 4.62 12.56 9.03
C ASP A 136 3.16 12.09 9.05
N LEU A 137 2.94 10.84 8.71
CA LEU A 137 1.66 10.13 8.77
C LEU A 137 1.90 8.62 8.82
N ILE A 138 0.87 7.87 9.18
CA ILE A 138 0.87 6.40 9.10
C ILE A 138 -0.15 5.96 8.06
N ILE A 139 0.25 5.02 7.18
CA ILE A 139 -0.63 4.36 6.22
C ILE A 139 -0.80 2.89 6.61
N CYS A 140 -2.03 2.50 6.99
CA CYS A 140 -2.41 1.10 7.17
C CYS A 140 -2.80 0.55 5.80
N GLU A 141 -1.90 -0.18 5.14
CA GLU A 141 -2.06 -0.52 3.73
C GLU A 141 -2.46 -1.97 3.49
N THR A 142 -3.21 -2.21 2.40
CA THR A 142 -3.58 -3.56 1.90
C THR A 142 -4.38 -4.38 2.92
N MET A 143 -5.26 -3.72 3.69
CA MET A 143 -6.04 -4.38 4.72
C MET A 143 -7.10 -5.29 4.10
N SER A 144 -7.10 -6.56 4.50
CA SER A 144 -7.86 -7.66 3.91
C SER A 144 -9.12 -8.02 4.69
N SER A 145 -9.31 -7.45 5.88
CA SER A 145 -10.49 -7.63 6.73
C SER A 145 -10.79 -6.35 7.52
N ILE A 146 -12.05 -6.15 7.85
CA ILE A 146 -12.47 -5.01 8.69
C ILE A 146 -11.76 -5.07 10.04
N ARG A 147 -11.71 -6.24 10.66
CA ARG A 147 -11.08 -6.43 11.96
C ARG A 147 -9.63 -5.96 12.00
N GLU A 148 -8.81 -6.40 11.04
CA GLU A 148 -7.39 -6.01 10.99
C GLU A 148 -7.22 -4.54 10.66
N GLY A 149 -7.95 -4.01 9.68
CA GLY A 149 -7.86 -2.61 9.27
C GLY A 149 -8.25 -1.64 10.40
N ILE A 150 -9.34 -1.92 11.11
CA ILE A 150 -9.80 -1.10 12.23
C ILE A 150 -8.82 -1.17 13.40
N GLN A 151 -8.26 -2.35 13.69
CA GLN A 151 -7.26 -2.51 14.75
C GLN A 151 -5.95 -1.77 14.41
N ALA A 152 -5.49 -1.89 13.16
CA ALA A 152 -4.30 -1.19 12.68
C ALA A 152 -4.48 0.33 12.77
N ALA A 153 -5.56 0.87 12.20
CA ALA A 153 -5.83 2.30 12.19
C ALA A 153 -6.09 2.86 13.60
N GLY A 154 -6.83 2.13 14.44
CA GLY A 154 -7.06 2.51 15.83
C GLY A 154 -5.77 2.57 16.65
N THR A 155 -4.84 1.65 16.42
CA THR A 155 -3.52 1.67 17.06
C THR A 155 -2.64 2.79 16.48
N ALA A 156 -2.63 2.98 15.16
CA ALA A 156 -1.85 4.02 14.49
C ALA A 156 -2.17 5.42 15.03
N LYS A 157 -3.42 5.70 15.39
CA LYS A 157 -3.85 6.98 15.99
C LYS A 157 -3.20 7.30 17.35
N GLN A 158 -2.60 6.33 18.01
CA GLN A 158 -1.85 6.56 19.25
C GLN A 158 -0.45 7.14 18.98
N TYR A 159 0.05 7.00 17.74
CA TYR A 159 1.41 7.38 17.34
C TYR A 159 1.45 8.46 16.25
N SER A 160 0.32 8.76 15.61
CA SER A 160 0.22 9.82 14.61
C SER A 160 -1.18 10.44 14.58
N ASP A 161 -1.25 11.76 14.50
CA ASP A 161 -2.51 12.49 14.27
C ASP A 161 -3.05 12.28 12.85
N ARG A 162 -2.20 11.81 11.93
CA ARG A 162 -2.53 11.61 10.52
C ARG A 162 -2.45 10.13 10.18
N VAL A 163 -3.60 9.52 9.99
CA VAL A 163 -3.73 8.10 9.64
C VAL A 163 -4.54 7.96 8.36
N TRP A 164 -3.99 7.20 7.41
CA TRP A 164 -4.67 6.74 6.22
C TRP A 164 -4.90 5.24 6.33
N LEU A 165 -6.07 4.76 5.91
CA LEU A 165 -6.41 3.34 5.92
C LEU A 165 -6.74 2.88 4.51
N SER A 166 -6.02 1.89 4.00
CA SER A 166 -6.19 1.36 2.66
C SER A 166 -6.69 -0.07 2.67
N TRP A 167 -7.78 -0.26 1.98
CA TRP A 167 -8.42 -1.54 1.76
C TRP A 167 -7.88 -2.21 0.51
N THR A 168 -7.76 -3.53 0.50
CA THR A 168 -7.65 -4.32 -0.72
C THR A 168 -8.92 -5.16 -0.87
N THR A 169 -9.36 -5.36 -2.12
CA THR A 169 -10.62 -6.03 -2.38
C THR A 169 -10.49 -7.13 -3.42
N ARG A 170 -11.54 -7.90 -3.59
CA ARG A 170 -11.70 -8.94 -4.62
C ARG A 170 -13.18 -8.99 -5.05
N GLY A 171 -13.54 -9.93 -5.89
CA GLY A 171 -14.87 -10.05 -6.47
C GLY A 171 -14.89 -9.54 -7.90
N LEU A 172 -16.01 -9.74 -8.59
CA LEU A 172 -16.18 -9.37 -9.99
C LEU A 172 -15.93 -7.88 -10.26
N ASN A 173 -16.36 -7.04 -9.32
CA ASN A 173 -16.24 -5.59 -9.39
C ASN A 173 -15.37 -5.03 -8.24
N GLY A 174 -14.64 -5.87 -7.49
CA GLY A 174 -13.87 -5.43 -6.33
C GLY A 174 -14.73 -5.04 -5.12
N GLU A 175 -15.93 -5.57 -4.99
CA GLU A 175 -16.93 -5.18 -3.99
C GLU A 175 -16.73 -5.76 -2.59
N ALA A 176 -15.87 -6.79 -2.44
CA ALA A 176 -15.62 -7.47 -1.18
C ALA A 176 -14.14 -7.47 -0.79
N LEU A 177 -13.85 -7.44 0.50
CA LEU A 177 -12.53 -7.72 1.05
C LEU A 177 -12.18 -9.21 0.88
N PRO A 178 -10.89 -9.61 0.92
CA PRO A 178 -10.51 -11.02 0.96
C PRO A 178 -11.17 -11.84 2.07
N SER A 179 -11.57 -11.22 3.18
CA SER A 179 -12.35 -11.85 4.26
C SER A 179 -13.79 -12.20 3.87
N GLY A 180 -14.29 -11.67 2.75
CA GLY A 180 -15.68 -11.79 2.32
C GLY A 180 -16.59 -10.67 2.82
N GLU A 181 -16.11 -9.77 3.67
CA GLU A 181 -16.84 -8.59 4.14
C GLU A 181 -16.98 -7.58 3.00
N SER A 182 -18.09 -6.81 2.96
CA SER A 182 -18.27 -5.82 1.90
C SER A 182 -17.37 -4.60 2.08
N LEU A 183 -16.92 -3.98 0.97
CA LEU A 183 -16.17 -2.73 1.03
C LEU A 183 -17.01 -1.59 1.65
N ILE A 184 -18.33 -1.59 1.46
CA ILE A 184 -19.24 -0.60 2.07
C ILE A 184 -19.18 -0.70 3.60
N ASP A 185 -19.23 -1.91 4.15
CA ASP A 185 -19.16 -2.11 5.60
C ASP A 185 -17.77 -1.71 6.13
N ALA A 186 -16.71 -1.98 5.39
CA ALA A 186 -15.34 -1.58 5.73
C ALA A 186 -15.19 -0.05 5.79
N VAL A 187 -15.67 0.65 4.77
CA VAL A 187 -15.65 2.13 4.72
C VAL A 187 -16.47 2.73 5.86
N ASN A 188 -17.67 2.20 6.12
CA ASN A 188 -18.51 2.66 7.23
C ASN A 188 -17.85 2.43 8.59
N ALA A 189 -17.27 1.27 8.83
CA ALA A 189 -16.56 0.99 10.07
C ALA A 189 -15.35 1.95 10.28
N ALA A 190 -14.63 2.27 9.22
CA ALA A 190 -13.50 3.21 9.30
C ALA A 190 -13.94 4.67 9.50
N ASN A 191 -15.12 5.07 9.03
CA ASN A 191 -15.67 6.41 9.28
C ASN A 191 -15.83 6.69 10.78
N GLU A 192 -16.12 5.66 11.59
CA GLU A 192 -16.23 5.81 13.05
C GLU A 192 -14.88 6.10 13.74
N LEU A 193 -13.75 5.84 13.06
CA LEU A 193 -12.42 6.11 13.62
C LEU A 193 -11.96 7.55 13.46
N ASN A 194 -12.64 8.37 12.66
CA ASN A 194 -12.22 9.74 12.34
C ASN A 194 -10.74 9.79 11.88
N ILE A 195 -10.41 9.02 10.85
CA ILE A 195 -9.10 9.01 10.18
C ILE A 195 -9.07 10.03 9.03
N GLU A 196 -7.87 10.45 8.61
CA GLU A 196 -7.74 11.52 7.60
C GLU A 196 -8.24 11.10 6.21
N CYS A 197 -7.99 9.85 5.79
CA CYS A 197 -8.30 9.39 4.44
C CYS A 197 -8.49 7.87 4.39
N GLN A 198 -9.45 7.40 3.60
CA GLN A 198 -9.56 5.99 3.24
C GLN A 198 -9.12 5.76 1.81
N LEU A 199 -8.40 4.69 1.57
CA LEU A 199 -7.85 4.37 0.26
C LEU A 199 -8.24 2.95 -0.17
N ILE A 200 -7.99 2.68 -1.46
CA ILE A 200 -8.02 1.34 -2.02
C ILE A 200 -6.72 1.08 -2.77
N ASN A 201 -6.13 -0.11 -2.60
CA ASN A 201 -4.86 -0.43 -3.25
C ASN A 201 -4.70 -1.89 -3.65
N CYS A 202 -3.66 -2.12 -4.46
CA CYS A 202 -3.22 -3.45 -4.87
C CYS A 202 -4.26 -4.25 -5.67
N LEU A 203 -4.99 -3.54 -6.54
CA LEU A 203 -6.02 -4.03 -7.45
C LEU A 203 -5.76 -3.56 -8.87
N ALA A 204 -6.30 -4.28 -9.86
CA ALA A 204 -6.39 -3.79 -11.22
C ALA A 204 -7.22 -2.49 -11.30
N MET A 205 -6.88 -1.61 -12.24
CA MET A 205 -7.46 -0.27 -12.36
C MET A 205 -8.98 -0.28 -12.56
N ASP A 206 -9.48 -1.21 -13.36
CA ASP A 206 -10.91 -1.38 -13.64
C ASP A 206 -11.71 -1.79 -12.39
N LEU A 207 -11.15 -2.66 -11.53
CA LEU A 207 -11.75 -2.99 -10.23
C LEU A 207 -11.79 -1.79 -9.28
N VAL A 208 -10.72 -1.00 -9.26
CA VAL A 208 -10.68 0.26 -8.48
C VAL A 208 -11.76 1.22 -8.97
N SER A 209 -11.83 1.44 -10.28
CA SER A 209 -12.80 2.37 -10.90
C SER A 209 -14.25 1.99 -10.61
N ALA A 210 -14.55 0.69 -10.52
CA ALA A 210 -15.86 0.19 -10.13
C ALA A 210 -16.24 0.53 -8.67
N GLN A 211 -15.25 0.77 -7.80
CA GLN A 211 -15.46 1.01 -6.36
C GLN A 211 -15.38 2.49 -5.93
N ILE A 212 -15.12 3.40 -6.84
CA ILE A 212 -14.99 4.83 -6.50
C ILE A 212 -16.22 5.39 -5.78
N ASP A 213 -17.43 5.01 -6.20
CA ASP A 213 -18.65 5.51 -5.55
C ASP A 213 -18.82 4.96 -4.12
N THR A 214 -18.34 3.76 -3.85
CA THR A 214 -18.26 3.24 -2.48
C THR A 214 -17.25 4.02 -1.65
N LEU A 215 -16.06 4.32 -2.20
CA LEU A 215 -15.04 5.11 -1.49
C LEU A 215 -15.47 6.53 -1.18
N LYS A 216 -16.35 7.13 -1.97
CA LYS A 216 -16.95 8.46 -1.70
C LYS A 216 -17.79 8.51 -0.43
N LEU A 217 -18.12 7.39 0.19
CA LEU A 217 -18.75 7.36 1.51
C LEU A 217 -17.77 7.80 2.62
N ALA A 218 -16.47 7.76 2.37
CA ALA A 218 -15.45 8.35 3.24
C ALA A 218 -15.38 9.88 3.04
N GLU A 219 -14.97 10.63 4.07
CA GLU A 219 -14.77 12.09 3.97
C GLU A 219 -13.75 12.45 2.90
N LYS A 220 -12.65 11.71 2.84
CA LYS A 220 -11.62 11.79 1.80
C LYS A 220 -11.24 10.38 1.37
N PHE A 221 -11.05 10.21 0.08
CA PHE A 221 -10.60 8.92 -0.45
C PHE A 221 -9.39 9.06 -1.35
N GLY A 222 -8.67 7.95 -1.52
CA GLY A 222 -7.52 7.87 -2.42
C GLY A 222 -7.37 6.51 -3.07
N VAL A 223 -6.46 6.45 -4.04
CA VAL A 223 -6.21 5.27 -4.87
C VAL A 223 -4.71 5.10 -5.10
N PHE A 224 -4.20 3.88 -4.92
CA PHE A 224 -2.91 3.44 -5.48
C PHE A 224 -3.06 2.04 -6.05
N ALA A 225 -3.52 2.01 -7.31
CA ALA A 225 -3.84 0.80 -8.06
C ALA A 225 -2.58 0.10 -8.62
N ASN A 226 -2.75 -1.15 -9.07
CA ASN A 226 -1.76 -1.83 -9.91
C ASN A 226 -1.85 -1.29 -11.34
N SER A 227 -0.70 -1.16 -12.04
CA SER A 227 -0.68 -0.74 -13.45
C SER A 227 -1.11 -1.87 -14.38
N CYS A 228 -2.36 -2.30 -14.25
CA CYS A 228 -2.96 -3.35 -15.07
C CYS A 228 -4.49 -3.26 -15.09
N ILE A 229 -5.08 -3.92 -16.10
CA ILE A 229 -6.53 -4.15 -16.23
C ILE A 229 -6.80 -5.65 -16.33
N LEU A 230 -8.02 -6.09 -16.03
CA LEU A 230 -8.44 -7.48 -16.22
C LEU A 230 -8.62 -7.82 -17.72
N LYS A 231 -8.13 -8.98 -18.16
CA LYS A 231 -8.39 -9.52 -19.52
C LYS A 231 -9.83 -9.95 -19.69
N ASN A 232 -10.36 -10.59 -18.67
CA ASN A 232 -11.73 -11.06 -18.63
C ASN A 232 -12.31 -10.83 -17.24
N PRO A 233 -13.59 -10.50 -17.10
CA PRO A 233 -14.25 -10.48 -15.80
C PRO A 233 -14.07 -11.86 -15.13
N ILE A 234 -13.55 -11.88 -13.92
CA ILE A 234 -13.36 -13.12 -13.16
C ILE A 234 -14.70 -13.47 -12.54
N ASN A 235 -15.39 -14.46 -13.10
CA ASN A 235 -16.70 -14.90 -12.60
C ASN A 235 -16.64 -15.65 -11.27
N ASP A 236 -15.46 -16.09 -10.86
CA ASP A 236 -15.27 -16.81 -9.61
C ASP A 236 -13.81 -16.63 -9.15
N LEU A 237 -13.62 -15.86 -8.11
CA LEU A 237 -12.41 -15.91 -7.30
C LEU A 237 -12.57 -17.04 -6.29
N GLY A 238 -12.81 -18.27 -6.75
CA GLY A 238 -13.09 -19.46 -5.97
C GLY A 238 -12.61 -19.43 -4.51
N GLU A 239 -12.96 -20.35 -3.68
CA GLU A 239 -12.57 -20.45 -2.25
C GLU A 239 -11.04 -20.46 -2.01
N SER A 240 -10.23 -20.41 -3.05
CA SER A 240 -8.77 -20.33 -3.01
C SER A 240 -8.32 -18.89 -2.70
N PHE A 241 -7.67 -18.72 -1.55
CA PHE A 241 -6.88 -17.52 -1.22
C PHE A 241 -5.63 -17.37 -2.14
N ASP A 242 -5.48 -18.20 -3.14
CA ASP A 242 -4.41 -18.16 -4.15
C ASP A 242 -4.76 -17.15 -5.25
N ILE A 243 -4.89 -15.89 -4.86
CA ILE A 243 -5.20 -14.76 -5.73
C ILE A 243 -4.17 -14.61 -6.86
N ASP A 244 -2.93 -15.05 -6.62
CA ASP A 244 -1.78 -14.70 -7.45
C ASP A 244 -1.73 -15.36 -8.81
N GLU A 245 -1.92 -16.68 -8.90
CA GLU A 245 -1.76 -17.37 -10.19
C GLU A 245 -2.87 -16.98 -11.18
N ASN A 246 -4.09 -16.76 -10.69
CA ASN A 246 -5.21 -16.34 -11.51
C ASN A 246 -5.23 -14.82 -11.75
N HIS A 247 -4.83 -14.01 -10.78
CA HIS A 247 -4.89 -12.54 -10.90
C HIS A 247 -3.86 -12.01 -11.89
N HIS A 248 -2.58 -12.36 -11.75
CA HIS A 248 -1.54 -11.94 -12.70
C HIS A 248 -1.68 -12.60 -14.09
N ALA A 249 -2.09 -13.86 -14.16
CA ALA A 249 -2.34 -14.52 -15.44
C ALA A 249 -3.52 -13.89 -16.22
N ASN A 250 -4.47 -13.27 -15.52
CA ASN A 250 -5.66 -12.65 -16.11
C ASN A 250 -5.58 -11.13 -16.24
N THR A 251 -4.40 -10.54 -16.11
CA THR A 251 -4.21 -9.10 -16.27
C THR A 251 -3.38 -8.75 -17.51
N VAL A 252 -3.56 -7.52 -17.97
CA VAL A 252 -2.73 -6.87 -19.00
C VAL A 252 -2.13 -5.63 -18.38
N SER A 253 -0.80 -5.50 -18.45
CA SER A 253 -0.11 -4.27 -18.03
C SER A 253 -0.51 -3.12 -18.93
N VAL A 254 -0.61 -1.92 -18.35
CA VAL A 254 -0.88 -0.68 -19.05
C VAL A 254 0.35 0.23 -18.98
N SER A 255 0.44 1.19 -19.91
CA SER A 255 1.52 2.17 -19.92
C SER A 255 1.33 3.22 -18.83
N PRO A 256 2.39 3.98 -18.46
CA PRO A 256 2.28 5.11 -17.55
C PRO A 256 1.25 6.16 -17.98
N GLU A 257 1.14 6.40 -19.29
CA GLU A 257 0.18 7.33 -19.87
C GLU A 257 -1.27 6.83 -19.74
N GLU A 258 -1.52 5.55 -20.00
CA GLU A 258 -2.83 4.93 -19.80
C GLU A 258 -3.23 4.93 -18.32
N TYR A 259 -2.28 4.65 -17.41
CA TYR A 259 -2.50 4.77 -15.98
C TYR A 259 -2.90 6.19 -15.57
N ALA A 260 -2.20 7.19 -16.10
CA ALA A 260 -2.47 8.59 -15.80
C ALA A 260 -3.84 9.06 -16.34
N LEU A 261 -4.29 8.53 -17.48
CA LEU A 261 -5.64 8.81 -17.99
C LEU A 261 -6.72 8.32 -17.01
N GLU A 262 -6.58 7.11 -16.48
CA GLU A 262 -7.52 6.58 -15.49
C GLU A 262 -7.38 7.33 -14.14
N ALA A 263 -6.15 7.66 -13.73
CA ALA A 263 -5.92 8.47 -12.54
C ALA A 263 -6.62 9.84 -12.62
N LYS A 264 -6.68 10.43 -13.82
CA LYS A 264 -7.44 11.68 -14.05
C LYS A 264 -8.93 11.49 -13.75
N GLU A 265 -9.53 10.39 -14.20
CA GLU A 265 -10.93 10.08 -13.90
C GLU A 265 -11.19 9.98 -12.39
N TRP A 266 -10.26 9.34 -11.65
CA TRP A 266 -10.36 9.26 -10.18
C TRP A 266 -10.23 10.65 -9.53
N ILE A 267 -9.32 11.50 -10.04
CA ILE A 267 -9.16 12.89 -9.58
C ILE A 267 -10.42 13.70 -9.83
N ASP A 268 -10.98 13.61 -11.04
CA ASP A 268 -12.22 14.32 -11.43
C ASP A 268 -13.42 13.89 -10.56
N LYS A 269 -13.40 12.65 -10.07
CA LYS A 269 -14.38 12.11 -9.10
C LYS A 269 -14.10 12.50 -7.65
N GLY A 270 -12.99 13.19 -7.37
CA GLY A 270 -12.69 13.75 -6.05
C GLY A 270 -11.59 13.02 -5.27
N ALA A 271 -10.79 12.15 -5.90
CA ALA A 271 -9.69 11.49 -5.21
C ALA A 271 -8.71 12.50 -4.59
N TYR A 272 -8.45 12.34 -3.31
CA TYR A 272 -7.57 13.19 -2.51
C TYR A 272 -6.10 12.76 -2.60
N VAL A 273 -5.87 11.45 -2.70
CA VAL A 273 -4.56 10.81 -2.85
C VAL A 273 -4.56 9.95 -4.09
N ILE A 274 -3.52 10.05 -4.92
CA ILE A 274 -3.26 9.12 -6.04
C ILE A 274 -1.81 8.64 -5.91
N GLY A 275 -1.58 7.35 -6.14
CA GLY A 275 -0.25 6.75 -6.19
C GLY A 275 -0.23 5.52 -7.05
N GLY A 276 0.79 4.68 -6.89
CA GLY A 276 0.92 3.42 -7.61
C GLY A 276 1.25 2.24 -6.70
N CYS A 277 0.69 1.06 -6.99
CA CYS A 277 1.03 -0.21 -6.38
C CYS A 277 1.72 -1.12 -7.41
N CYS A 278 1.53 -2.43 -7.38
CA CYS A 278 2.26 -3.38 -8.22
C CYS A 278 2.31 -2.95 -9.70
N SER A 279 3.42 -3.26 -10.36
CA SER A 279 3.71 -2.91 -11.76
C SER A 279 3.84 -1.41 -12.06
N THR A 280 3.80 -0.53 -11.06
CA THR A 280 4.11 0.90 -11.24
C THR A 280 5.57 1.20 -10.92
N GLY A 281 6.10 2.28 -11.50
CA GLY A 281 7.44 2.82 -11.25
C GLY A 281 7.43 4.35 -11.29
N PRO A 282 8.58 5.00 -11.09
CA PRO A 282 8.71 6.46 -11.10
C PRO A 282 8.16 7.14 -12.36
N GLU A 283 8.17 6.46 -13.50
CA GLU A 283 7.56 6.93 -14.74
C GLU A 283 6.04 7.13 -14.65
N HIS A 284 5.34 6.27 -13.90
CA HIS A 284 3.91 6.45 -13.64
C HIS A 284 3.66 7.69 -12.78
N ILE A 285 4.49 7.88 -11.74
CA ILE A 285 4.42 9.07 -10.87
C ILE A 285 4.65 10.35 -11.69
N LYS A 286 5.59 10.33 -12.65
CA LYS A 286 5.82 11.44 -13.56
C LYS A 286 4.59 11.79 -14.39
N GLU A 287 3.88 10.81 -14.91
CA GLU A 287 2.66 11.08 -15.70
C GLU A 287 1.52 11.60 -14.80
N ILE A 288 1.35 11.03 -13.59
CA ILE A 288 0.38 11.53 -12.60
C ILE A 288 0.68 12.98 -12.20
N SER A 289 1.97 13.33 -12.02
CA SER A 289 2.37 14.67 -11.58
C SER A 289 2.00 15.77 -12.57
N LYS A 290 1.92 15.45 -13.87
CA LYS A 290 1.47 16.39 -14.90
C LYS A 290 0.00 16.81 -14.74
N LEU A 291 -0.82 15.97 -14.08
CA LEU A 291 -2.23 16.25 -13.85
C LEU A 291 -2.47 17.35 -12.81
N THR A 292 -1.44 17.68 -12.01
CA THR A 292 -1.53 18.74 -10.97
C THR A 292 -1.06 20.12 -11.44
N THR A 293 -0.41 20.20 -12.60
CA THR A 293 0.22 21.44 -13.12
C THR A 293 -0.65 22.23 -14.11
N VAL A 294 -1.94 21.86 -14.25
CA VAL A 294 -2.89 22.56 -15.15
C VAL A 294 -3.80 23.45 -14.29
N GLU A 295 -3.26 24.60 -13.84
CA GLU A 295 -3.99 25.82 -13.55
C GLU A 295 -3.26 27.02 -14.17
#